data_3446eff91d82818795d7f9a98cee8970
#
_entry.id   3446eff91d82818795d7f9a98cee8970
#
_cell.length_a   1.000
_cell.length_b   1.000
_cell.length_c   1.000
_cell.angle_alpha   90.00
_cell.angle_beta   90.00
_cell.angle_gamma   90.00
#
_symmetry.space_group_name_H-M   'P 1'
#
loop_
_entity.id
_entity.type
_entity.pdbx_description
1 polymer ?
#
loop_
_entity_poly.entity_id
_entity_poly.type
_entity_poly.pdbx_seq_one_letter_code
_entity_poly.pdbx_strand_id
1 'polypeptide(L)'
;MPDAPCPSYLHRLARALMPRERLALCGVVLRYGASGVVVRRLPDGRAAYSGLYRCGDFWRCPSCRVTLGIRRARQIESALRAHVDAGGSALLATYTVPHARDEALPVVLSRLSDTWRRYARNAWHDVLGDHYVGAVRALEVTHGVNGWHPHYHALLFISSGLPYLTPVAVALAERWSQVAGAEWRADVRQVARDGVAAVARYLTTDGIAGASYEVASPSSKIPAGRSYAQLLWDYARYRSSVDAALVYEYAAALHGVHHLTVSPRLRRLYDFTDPASGWSEIADEDVIALLDSEQWLSILNAGEDRNLLDDFAWLR
;
A
#
# COMPACT_ATOMS: atom_id res chain seq x y z
N MET A 1 -13.69 16.14 -11.24
CA MET A 1 -12.23 16.10 -11.22
C MET A 1 -11.76 15.49 -12.54
N PRO A 2 -10.75 16.04 -13.22
CA PRO A 2 -10.20 15.35 -14.39
C PRO A 2 -9.70 13.99 -13.95
N ASP A 3 -9.88 12.98 -14.80
CA ASP A 3 -9.63 11.57 -14.57
C ASP A 3 -8.33 11.30 -13.80
N ALA A 4 -8.44 10.50 -12.73
CA ALA A 4 -7.27 10.08 -11.95
C ALA A 4 -6.26 9.41 -12.91
N PRO A 5 -4.97 9.78 -12.84
CA PRO A 5 -3.98 9.25 -13.77
C PRO A 5 -3.83 7.75 -13.60
N CYS A 6 -3.86 7.02 -14.72
CA CYS A 6 -3.71 5.56 -14.64
C CYS A 6 -2.31 5.15 -14.13
N PRO A 7 -2.19 4.02 -13.43
CA PRO A 7 -0.91 3.55 -12.90
C PRO A 7 0.21 3.40 -13.93
N SER A 8 -0.11 3.03 -15.18
CA SER A 8 0.86 2.93 -16.27
C SER A 8 1.45 4.28 -16.67
N TYR A 9 0.64 5.33 -16.70
CA TYR A 9 1.11 6.69 -16.96
C TYR A 9 2.04 7.18 -15.84
N LEU A 10 1.62 7.02 -14.57
CA LEU A 10 2.46 7.37 -13.43
C LEU A 10 3.77 6.57 -13.41
N HIS A 11 3.73 5.32 -13.85
CA HIS A 11 4.93 4.49 -13.95
C HIS A 11 5.91 5.03 -15.01
N ARG A 12 5.43 5.47 -16.18
CA ARG A 12 6.29 6.13 -17.18
C ARG A 12 6.95 7.38 -16.63
N LEU A 13 6.23 8.19 -15.86
CA LEU A 13 6.80 9.36 -15.19
C LEU A 13 7.86 8.99 -14.16
N ALA A 14 7.58 8.01 -13.30
CA ALA A 14 8.55 7.53 -12.31
C ALA A 14 9.84 7.00 -12.97
N ARG A 15 9.70 6.27 -14.09
CA ARG A 15 10.84 5.80 -14.90
C ARG A 15 11.67 6.94 -15.48
N ALA A 16 11.02 7.96 -16.01
CA ALA A 16 11.70 9.14 -16.57
C ALA A 16 12.47 9.93 -15.50
N LEU A 17 11.93 10.02 -14.29
CA LEU A 17 12.60 10.67 -13.15
C LEU A 17 13.73 9.82 -12.57
N MET A 18 13.63 8.50 -12.60
CA MET A 18 14.59 7.56 -11.98
C MET A 18 15.09 6.50 -12.99
N PRO A 19 15.76 6.91 -14.08
CA PRO A 19 16.12 6.00 -15.18
C PRO A 19 17.21 4.97 -14.82
N ARG A 20 17.95 5.19 -13.74
CA ARG A 20 19.01 4.28 -13.27
C ARG A 20 18.54 3.29 -12.22
N GLU A 21 17.29 3.42 -11.77
CA GLU A 21 16.71 2.58 -10.75
C GLU A 21 16.07 1.31 -11.34
N ARG A 22 15.99 0.25 -10.54
CA ARG A 22 15.37 -1.03 -10.96
C ARG A 22 13.95 -0.87 -11.48
N LEU A 23 13.21 0.14 -11.01
CA LEU A 23 11.85 0.43 -11.49
C LEU A 23 11.82 0.84 -12.96
N ALA A 24 12.93 1.34 -13.52
CA ALA A 24 13.02 1.69 -14.94
C ALA A 24 12.88 0.47 -15.87
N LEU A 25 13.24 -0.70 -15.40
CA LEU A 25 13.13 -1.97 -16.14
C LEU A 25 11.78 -2.68 -15.87
N CYS A 26 11.06 -2.25 -14.84
CA CYS A 26 9.82 -2.89 -14.42
C CYS A 26 8.73 -2.79 -15.50
N GLY A 27 8.17 -3.93 -15.92
CA GLY A 27 7.17 -3.96 -16.97
C GLY A 27 7.67 -3.63 -18.38
N VAL A 28 9.00 -3.59 -18.57
CA VAL A 28 9.65 -3.27 -19.87
C VAL A 28 10.42 -4.46 -20.39
N VAL A 29 11.30 -5.02 -19.57
CA VAL A 29 12.14 -6.15 -19.96
C VAL A 29 11.51 -7.47 -19.55
N LEU A 30 11.87 -8.54 -20.26
CA LEU A 30 11.45 -9.88 -19.89
C LEU A 30 12.03 -10.29 -18.53
N ARG A 31 11.25 -11.06 -17.80
CA ARG A 31 11.74 -11.74 -16.60
C ARG A 31 12.75 -12.80 -16.99
N TYR A 32 13.76 -13.01 -16.16
CA TYR A 32 14.73 -14.10 -16.37
C TYR A 32 14.02 -15.44 -16.56
N GLY A 33 14.39 -16.16 -17.63
CA GLY A 33 13.80 -17.43 -18.01
C GLY A 33 12.45 -17.36 -18.75
N ALA A 34 11.91 -16.16 -19.00
CA ALA A 34 10.72 -16.03 -19.84
C ALA A 34 11.09 -16.04 -21.33
N SER A 35 10.34 -16.77 -22.15
CA SER A 35 10.50 -16.84 -23.61
C SER A 35 9.83 -15.70 -24.36
N GLY A 36 8.96 -14.92 -23.68
CA GLY A 36 8.21 -13.81 -24.27
C GLY A 36 7.27 -13.15 -23.27
N VAL A 37 6.50 -12.19 -23.76
CA VAL A 37 5.42 -11.54 -23.00
C VAL A 37 4.11 -12.26 -23.29
N VAL A 38 3.46 -12.75 -22.26
CA VAL A 38 2.17 -13.42 -22.38
C VAL A 38 1.07 -12.41 -22.10
N VAL A 39 0.15 -12.26 -23.04
CA VAL A 39 -1.13 -11.58 -22.82
C VAL A 39 -2.11 -12.62 -22.32
N ARG A 40 -2.71 -12.40 -21.17
CA ARG A 40 -3.65 -13.32 -20.55
C ARG A 40 -4.95 -12.64 -20.13
N ARG A 41 -6.02 -13.40 -20.08
CA ARG A 41 -7.31 -12.98 -19.54
C ARG A 41 -7.32 -13.14 -18.00
N LEU A 42 -7.84 -12.15 -17.32
CA LEU A 42 -8.10 -12.22 -15.89
C LEU A 42 -9.52 -12.74 -15.64
N PRO A 43 -9.83 -13.28 -14.44
CA PRO A 43 -11.16 -13.76 -14.10
C PRO A 43 -12.29 -12.72 -14.25
N ASP A 44 -11.94 -11.44 -14.19
CA ASP A 44 -12.86 -10.31 -14.39
C ASP A 44 -13.01 -9.88 -15.87
N GLY A 45 -12.45 -10.65 -16.80
CA GLY A 45 -12.50 -10.41 -18.24
C GLY A 45 -11.46 -9.42 -18.78
N ARG A 46 -10.72 -8.72 -17.91
CA ARG A 46 -9.65 -7.81 -18.36
C ARG A 46 -8.45 -8.58 -18.88
N ALA A 47 -7.66 -7.95 -19.75
CA ALA A 47 -6.38 -8.48 -20.17
C ALA A 47 -5.22 -7.97 -19.29
N ALA A 48 -4.16 -8.77 -19.18
CA ALA A 48 -2.94 -8.40 -18.46
C ALA A 48 -1.69 -9.01 -19.10
N TYR A 49 -0.55 -8.32 -18.93
CA TYR A 49 0.75 -8.86 -19.32
C TYR A 49 1.40 -9.66 -18.19
N SER A 50 2.02 -10.79 -18.57
CA SER A 50 2.90 -11.57 -17.72
C SER A 50 4.20 -11.93 -18.48
N GLY A 51 5.16 -12.55 -17.80
CA GLY A 51 6.50 -12.76 -18.38
C GLY A 51 7.43 -11.55 -18.25
N LEU A 52 6.95 -10.40 -17.80
CA LEU A 52 7.72 -9.19 -17.61
C LEU A 52 8.39 -9.11 -16.21
N TYR A 53 9.57 -8.50 -16.18
CA TYR A 53 10.26 -8.19 -14.93
C TYR A 53 9.42 -7.25 -14.06
N ARG A 54 9.36 -7.53 -12.77
CA ARG A 54 8.72 -6.71 -11.74
C ARG A 54 9.75 -6.34 -10.66
N CYS A 55 9.94 -5.04 -10.42
CA CYS A 55 10.94 -4.56 -9.46
C CYS A 55 10.57 -4.84 -8.00
N GLY A 56 9.29 -5.07 -7.69
CA GLY A 56 8.81 -5.30 -6.32
C GLY A 56 8.82 -4.06 -5.41
N ASP A 57 9.16 -2.89 -5.94
CA ASP A 57 9.25 -1.66 -5.16
C ASP A 57 7.86 -1.08 -4.92
N PHE A 58 7.37 -1.20 -3.69
CA PHE A 58 6.06 -0.69 -3.32
C PHE A 58 6.01 0.84 -3.33
N TRP A 59 7.09 1.48 -2.89
CA TRP A 59 7.08 2.92 -2.67
C TRP A 59 7.26 3.73 -3.95
N ARG A 60 8.17 3.30 -4.82
CA ARG A 60 8.62 4.08 -5.98
C ARG A 60 8.01 3.64 -7.31
N CYS A 61 7.52 2.39 -7.39
CA CYS A 61 6.94 1.86 -8.63
C CYS A 61 5.40 1.83 -8.58
N PRO A 62 4.69 2.73 -9.28
CA PRO A 62 3.23 2.76 -9.28
C PRO A 62 2.59 1.43 -9.70
N SER A 63 3.16 0.72 -10.66
CA SER A 63 2.63 -0.59 -11.11
C SER A 63 2.78 -1.69 -10.04
N CYS A 64 3.96 -1.79 -9.41
CA CYS A 64 4.18 -2.77 -8.34
C CYS A 64 3.36 -2.43 -7.09
N ARG A 65 3.23 -1.14 -6.76
CA ARG A 65 2.41 -0.67 -5.64
C ARG A 65 0.97 -1.19 -5.73
N VAL A 66 0.32 -1.02 -6.89
CA VAL A 66 -1.06 -1.49 -7.10
C VAL A 66 -1.14 -3.01 -6.95
N THR A 67 -0.26 -3.74 -7.64
CA THR A 67 -0.30 -5.22 -7.61
C THR A 67 -0.03 -5.79 -6.22
N LEU A 68 0.99 -5.28 -5.54
CA LEU A 68 1.33 -5.69 -4.17
C LEU A 68 0.23 -5.29 -3.18
N GLY A 69 -0.34 -4.09 -3.34
CA GLY A 69 -1.43 -3.61 -2.51
C GLY A 69 -2.66 -4.52 -2.58
N ILE A 70 -3.10 -4.89 -3.80
CA ILE A 70 -4.24 -5.81 -3.99
C ILE A 70 -3.98 -7.17 -3.35
N ARG A 71 -2.79 -7.76 -3.55
CA ARG A 71 -2.43 -9.05 -2.96
C ARG A 71 -2.42 -9.01 -1.44
N ARG A 72 -1.82 -7.97 -0.85
CA ARG A 72 -1.80 -7.76 0.60
C ARG A 72 -3.19 -7.52 1.17
N ALA A 73 -4.05 -6.76 0.46
CA ALA A 73 -5.43 -6.57 0.86
C ALA A 73 -6.19 -7.90 0.99
N ARG A 74 -6.04 -8.78 0.00
CA ARG A 74 -6.67 -10.12 0.04
C ARG A 74 -6.18 -10.96 1.20
N GLN A 75 -4.87 -10.95 1.50
CA GLN A 75 -4.31 -11.68 2.63
C GLN A 75 -4.84 -11.14 3.96
N ILE A 76 -4.86 -9.82 4.15
CA ILE A 76 -5.38 -9.18 5.35
C ILE A 76 -6.89 -9.45 5.49
N GLU A 77 -7.65 -9.33 4.41
CA GLU A 77 -9.09 -9.61 4.42
C GLU A 77 -9.39 -11.06 4.82
N SER A 78 -8.69 -12.01 4.21
CA SER A 78 -8.85 -13.44 4.52
C SER A 78 -8.51 -13.74 5.98
N ALA A 79 -7.38 -13.24 6.48
CA ALA A 79 -6.95 -13.42 7.86
C ALA A 79 -7.93 -12.78 8.87
N LEU A 80 -8.35 -11.55 8.59
CA LEU A 80 -9.26 -10.83 9.47
C LEU A 80 -10.66 -11.46 9.49
N ARG A 81 -11.15 -11.90 8.34
CA ARG A 81 -12.43 -12.59 8.23
C ARG A 81 -12.41 -13.89 9.03
N ALA A 82 -11.41 -14.75 8.82
CA ALA A 82 -11.24 -15.98 9.57
C ALA A 82 -11.15 -15.73 11.09
N HIS A 83 -10.45 -14.66 11.51
CA HIS A 83 -10.35 -14.29 12.91
C HIS A 83 -11.70 -13.87 13.53
N VAL A 84 -12.46 -13.03 12.83
CA VAL A 84 -13.77 -12.55 13.28
C VAL A 84 -14.81 -13.68 13.28
N ASP A 85 -14.76 -14.57 12.30
CA ASP A 85 -15.66 -15.73 12.22
C ASP A 85 -15.38 -16.76 13.34
N ALA A 86 -14.13 -16.82 13.82
CA ALA A 86 -13.77 -17.58 15.01
C ALA A 86 -14.12 -16.90 16.34
N GLY A 87 -14.85 -15.78 16.31
CA GLY A 87 -15.28 -15.03 17.49
C GLY A 87 -14.29 -14.01 18.01
N GLY A 88 -13.19 -13.77 17.31
CA GLY A 88 -12.25 -12.71 17.61
C GLY A 88 -12.76 -11.33 17.21
N SER A 89 -12.03 -10.30 17.63
CA SER A 89 -12.31 -8.89 17.34
C SER A 89 -11.08 -8.19 16.79
N ALA A 90 -11.24 -7.00 16.21
CA ALA A 90 -10.12 -6.21 15.76
C ALA A 90 -10.30 -4.72 16.05
N LEU A 91 -9.17 -4.04 16.29
CA LEU A 91 -9.07 -2.58 16.35
C LEU A 91 -8.16 -2.08 15.24
N LEU A 92 -8.58 -1.01 14.57
CA LEU A 92 -7.73 -0.23 13.67
C LEU A 92 -7.27 1.03 14.41
N ALA A 93 -5.97 1.22 14.50
CA ALA A 93 -5.36 2.37 15.15
C ALA A 93 -4.49 3.15 14.16
N THR A 94 -4.57 4.48 14.21
CA THR A 94 -3.71 5.40 13.46
C THR A 94 -2.79 6.12 14.44
N TYR A 95 -1.48 6.03 14.22
CA TYR A 95 -0.43 6.57 15.08
C TYR A 95 0.37 7.63 14.33
N THR A 96 0.36 8.84 14.84
CA THR A 96 1.09 9.99 14.28
C THR A 96 2.10 10.54 15.28
N VAL A 97 3.09 11.30 14.80
CA VAL A 97 4.07 12.01 15.64
C VAL A 97 4.09 13.49 15.27
N PRO A 98 4.52 14.36 16.20
CA PRO A 98 4.73 15.77 15.91
C PRO A 98 5.72 15.94 14.75
N HIS A 99 5.44 16.90 13.88
CA HIS A 99 6.35 17.29 12.81
C HIS A 99 6.16 18.78 12.48
N ALA A 100 7.21 19.44 12.01
CA ALA A 100 7.17 20.80 11.48
C ALA A 100 7.03 20.75 9.94
N ARG A 101 6.59 21.87 9.38
CA ARG A 101 6.31 22.01 7.95
C ARG A 101 7.55 21.79 7.06
N ASP A 102 8.69 22.18 7.52
CA ASP A 102 9.98 22.19 6.82
C ASP A 102 10.89 21.02 7.21
N GLU A 103 10.39 20.11 8.05
CA GLU A 103 11.17 18.92 8.40
C GLU A 103 11.29 17.95 7.23
N ALA A 104 12.50 17.47 6.99
CA ALA A 104 12.79 16.46 5.99
C ALA A 104 12.14 15.11 6.36
N LEU A 105 11.61 14.40 5.35
CA LEU A 105 10.93 13.12 5.53
C LEU A 105 11.75 12.08 6.32
N PRO A 106 13.07 11.88 6.09
CA PRO A 106 13.86 10.93 6.88
C PRO A 106 13.85 11.23 8.38
N VAL A 107 13.81 12.51 8.78
CA VAL A 107 13.80 12.93 10.18
C VAL A 107 12.47 12.54 10.83
N VAL A 108 11.35 12.84 10.17
CA VAL A 108 10.01 12.51 10.69
C VAL A 108 9.79 11.00 10.73
N LEU A 109 10.27 10.26 9.72
CA LEU A 109 10.24 8.78 9.69
C LEU A 109 11.04 8.16 10.83
N SER A 110 12.24 8.69 11.13
CA SER A 110 13.04 8.22 12.25
C SER A 110 12.30 8.43 13.57
N ARG A 111 11.74 9.63 13.79
CA ARG A 111 10.93 9.95 14.97
C ARG A 111 9.74 9.01 15.12
N LEU A 112 8.98 8.77 14.06
CA LEU A 112 7.86 7.84 14.06
C LEU A 112 8.30 6.42 14.41
N SER A 113 9.39 5.95 13.80
CA SER A 113 9.94 4.61 14.04
C SER A 113 10.44 4.44 15.47
N ASP A 114 11.11 5.45 16.03
CA ASP A 114 11.63 5.42 17.40
C ASP A 114 10.50 5.46 18.43
N THR A 115 9.49 6.30 18.19
CA THR A 115 8.29 6.37 19.03
C THR A 115 7.53 5.05 19.00
N TRP A 116 7.37 4.47 17.79
CA TRP A 116 6.75 3.17 17.64
C TRP A 116 7.49 2.05 18.37
N ARG A 117 8.82 2.00 18.29
CA ARG A 117 9.62 0.98 19.00
C ARG A 117 9.45 1.05 20.51
N ARG A 118 9.40 2.27 21.07
CA ARG A 118 9.13 2.48 22.49
C ARG A 118 7.72 2.06 22.89
N TYR A 119 6.72 2.45 22.09
CA TYR A 119 5.32 2.13 22.30
C TYR A 119 5.05 0.62 22.20
N ALA A 120 5.41 0.01 21.08
CA ALA A 120 5.07 -1.37 20.75
C ALA A 120 5.77 -2.40 21.64
N ARG A 121 6.80 -2.00 22.41
CA ARG A 121 7.52 -2.91 23.30
C ARG A 121 6.60 -3.57 24.31
N ASN A 122 5.73 -2.81 24.96
CA ASN A 122 4.88 -3.29 26.03
C ASN A 122 3.40 -2.89 25.89
N ALA A 123 3.06 -1.85 25.14
CA ALA A 123 1.73 -1.23 25.18
C ALA A 123 0.59 -2.24 24.91
N TRP A 124 0.77 -3.12 23.96
CA TRP A 124 -0.27 -4.09 23.62
C TRP A 124 -0.41 -5.18 24.68
N HIS A 125 0.71 -5.62 25.26
CA HIS A 125 0.68 -6.59 26.35
C HIS A 125 0.11 -5.98 27.62
N ASP A 126 0.50 -4.74 27.97
CA ASP A 126 0.02 -4.04 29.15
C ASP A 126 -1.49 -3.77 29.09
N VAL A 127 -2.03 -3.48 27.91
CA VAL A 127 -3.45 -3.12 27.72
C VAL A 127 -4.34 -4.32 27.39
N LEU A 128 -3.84 -5.25 26.57
CA LEU A 128 -4.62 -6.39 26.05
C LEU A 128 -4.30 -7.71 26.76
N GLY A 129 -3.14 -7.81 27.43
CA GLY A 129 -2.70 -9.06 28.07
C GLY A 129 -2.71 -10.24 27.09
N ASP A 130 -3.26 -11.36 27.55
CA ASP A 130 -3.38 -12.60 26.77
C ASP A 130 -4.37 -12.50 25.59
N HIS A 131 -5.20 -11.45 25.57
CA HIS A 131 -6.11 -11.22 24.45
C HIS A 131 -5.40 -10.68 23.18
N TYR A 132 -4.14 -10.22 23.28
CA TYR A 132 -3.38 -9.79 22.12
C TYR A 132 -2.94 -10.98 21.25
N VAL A 133 -3.53 -11.11 20.08
CA VAL A 133 -3.17 -12.15 19.11
C VAL A 133 -2.02 -11.74 18.23
N GLY A 134 -2.01 -10.48 17.78
CA GLY A 134 -0.97 -9.93 16.91
C GLY A 134 -1.43 -8.69 16.18
N ALA A 135 -0.56 -8.13 15.35
CA ALA A 135 -0.85 -6.94 14.57
C ALA A 135 -0.32 -7.01 13.13
N VAL A 136 -1.04 -6.35 12.24
CA VAL A 136 -0.56 -5.91 10.92
C VAL A 136 -0.35 -4.41 11.00
N ARG A 137 0.86 -3.93 10.68
CA ARG A 137 1.19 -2.51 10.65
C ARG A 137 1.53 -2.09 9.22
N ALA A 138 0.88 -1.04 8.74
CA ALA A 138 1.19 -0.37 7.47
C ALA A 138 1.75 1.03 7.73
N LEU A 139 2.74 1.44 6.95
CA LEU A 139 3.23 2.82 6.90
C LEU A 139 2.50 3.54 5.78
N GLU A 140 2.00 4.72 6.05
CA GLU A 140 1.50 5.66 5.05
C GLU A 140 2.30 6.96 5.11
N VAL A 141 2.54 7.59 3.95
CA VAL A 141 3.28 8.85 3.86
C VAL A 141 2.58 9.77 2.88
N THR A 142 2.17 10.93 3.36
CA THR A 142 1.58 12.01 2.55
C THR A 142 2.36 13.31 2.75
N HIS A 143 2.19 14.26 1.83
CA HIS A 143 2.77 15.60 1.94
C HIS A 143 1.67 16.65 1.75
N GLY A 144 1.48 17.52 2.73
CA GLY A 144 0.43 18.55 2.76
C GLY A 144 0.96 19.95 3.07
N VAL A 145 0.04 20.82 3.46
CA VAL A 145 0.37 22.21 3.86
C VAL A 145 1.27 22.28 5.09
N ASN A 146 1.27 21.23 5.92
CA ASN A 146 2.10 21.09 7.10
C ASN A 146 3.36 20.22 6.87
N GLY A 147 3.77 20.03 5.61
CA GLY A 147 4.93 19.22 5.26
C GLY A 147 4.64 17.72 5.16
N TRP A 148 5.67 16.92 5.42
CA TRP A 148 5.57 15.45 5.41
C TRP A 148 4.78 14.93 6.60
N HIS A 149 3.86 14.01 6.33
CA HIS A 149 3.00 13.41 7.35
C HIS A 149 3.04 11.88 7.27
N PRO A 150 4.14 11.24 7.72
CA PRO A 150 4.19 9.79 7.86
C PRO A 150 3.39 9.35 9.10
N HIS A 151 2.64 8.25 8.97
CA HIS A 151 1.92 7.65 10.07
C HIS A 151 1.81 6.14 9.93
N TYR A 152 1.62 5.45 11.06
CA TYR A 152 1.34 4.03 11.06
C TYR A 152 -0.14 3.76 11.26
N HIS A 153 -0.68 2.90 10.42
CA HIS A 153 -1.91 2.18 10.70
C HIS A 153 -1.59 0.82 11.28
N ALA A 154 -2.18 0.46 12.40
CA ALA A 154 -2.04 -0.86 12.99
C ALA A 154 -3.40 -1.52 13.16
N LEU A 155 -3.57 -2.68 12.54
CA LEU A 155 -4.72 -3.56 12.72
C LEU A 155 -4.36 -4.59 13.78
N LEU A 156 -4.98 -4.47 14.96
CA LEU A 156 -4.76 -5.33 16.13
C LEU A 156 -5.80 -6.45 16.11
N PHE A 157 -5.34 -7.69 16.21
CA PHE A 157 -6.16 -8.89 16.31
C PHE A 157 -6.30 -9.26 17.79
N ILE A 158 -7.52 -9.40 18.27
CA ILE A 158 -7.88 -9.58 19.67
C ILE A 158 -8.72 -10.85 19.80
N SER A 159 -8.32 -11.76 20.70
CA SER A 159 -9.08 -12.99 20.94
C SER A 159 -10.46 -12.71 21.51
N SER A 160 -11.33 -13.71 21.46
CA SER A 160 -12.66 -13.66 22.09
C SER A 160 -12.56 -13.45 23.62
N GLY A 161 -13.62 -12.95 24.23
CA GLY A 161 -13.75 -12.83 25.68
C GLY A 161 -13.44 -11.42 26.25
N LEU A 162 -13.07 -10.45 25.43
CA LEU A 162 -13.00 -9.05 25.84
C LEU A 162 -14.40 -8.41 25.68
N PRO A 163 -15.09 -8.09 26.78
CA PRO A 163 -16.50 -7.68 26.69
C PRO A 163 -16.69 -6.29 26.09
N TYR A 164 -15.70 -5.42 26.24
CA TYR A 164 -15.78 -4.03 25.77
C TYR A 164 -14.46 -3.59 25.15
N LEU A 165 -14.50 -3.16 23.88
CA LEU A 165 -13.31 -2.67 23.16
C LEU A 165 -13.07 -1.16 23.34
N THR A 166 -14.09 -0.40 23.71
CA THR A 166 -13.97 1.06 23.88
C THR A 166 -12.95 1.44 24.95
N PRO A 167 -12.94 0.88 26.19
CA PRO A 167 -11.92 1.17 27.17
C PRO A 167 -10.51 0.81 26.70
N VAL A 168 -10.38 -0.31 25.97
CA VAL A 168 -9.12 -0.75 25.36
C VAL A 168 -8.61 0.28 24.35
N ALA A 169 -9.48 0.75 23.47
CA ALA A 169 -9.14 1.77 22.47
C ALA A 169 -8.66 3.07 23.13
N VAL A 170 -9.34 3.51 24.19
CA VAL A 170 -8.94 4.69 24.97
C VAL A 170 -7.56 4.48 25.61
N ALA A 171 -7.34 3.36 26.30
CA ALA A 171 -6.07 3.04 26.95
C ALA A 171 -4.90 2.98 25.95
N LEU A 172 -5.11 2.40 24.78
CA LEU A 172 -4.10 2.37 23.69
C LEU A 172 -3.77 3.79 23.19
N ALA A 173 -4.78 4.64 23.02
CA ALA A 173 -4.60 6.01 22.58
C ALA A 173 -3.85 6.86 23.63
N GLU A 174 -4.19 6.70 24.92
CA GLU A 174 -3.50 7.36 26.03
C GLU A 174 -2.05 6.90 26.15
N ARG A 175 -1.80 5.60 26.02
CA ARG A 175 -0.45 5.06 26.04
C ARG A 175 0.42 5.61 24.90
N TRP A 176 -0.16 5.81 23.70
CA TRP A 176 0.55 6.50 22.63
C TRP A 176 0.91 7.93 22.99
N SER A 177 -0.03 8.71 23.55
CA SER A 177 0.21 10.09 23.97
C SER A 177 1.33 10.22 24.99
N GLN A 178 1.45 9.26 25.93
CA GLN A 178 2.54 9.23 26.90
C GLN A 178 3.92 9.07 26.25
N VAL A 179 4.00 8.40 25.09
CA VAL A 179 5.27 8.11 24.39
C VAL A 179 5.56 9.15 23.30
N ALA A 180 4.53 9.63 22.60
CA ALA A 180 4.65 10.53 21.46
C ALA A 180 4.61 12.02 21.85
N GLY A 181 4.09 12.33 23.04
CA GLY A 181 3.79 13.68 23.52
C GLY A 181 2.28 13.87 23.72
N ALA A 182 1.90 14.56 24.80
CA ALA A 182 0.53 14.61 25.32
C ALA A 182 -0.53 15.13 24.34
N GLU A 183 -0.13 15.92 23.35
CA GLU A 183 -1.03 16.50 22.33
C GLU A 183 -1.34 15.52 21.19
N TRP A 184 -0.59 14.40 21.07
CA TRP A 184 -0.69 13.44 19.95
C TRP A 184 -1.39 12.17 20.38
N ARG A 185 -2.68 12.10 20.11
CA ARG A 185 -3.49 10.92 20.41
C ARG A 185 -3.56 10.01 19.18
N ALA A 186 -3.51 8.71 19.44
CA ALA A 186 -3.88 7.74 18.40
C ALA A 186 -5.40 7.77 18.18
N ASP A 187 -5.83 7.63 16.94
CA ASP A 187 -7.24 7.34 16.63
C ASP A 187 -7.40 5.81 16.60
N VAL A 188 -8.15 5.26 17.55
CA VAL A 188 -8.33 3.80 17.70
C VAL A 188 -9.82 3.48 17.60
N ARG A 189 -10.18 2.64 16.61
CA ARG A 189 -11.57 2.30 16.30
C ARG A 189 -11.76 0.79 16.21
N GLN A 190 -12.92 0.32 16.63
CA GLN A 190 -13.32 -1.06 16.41
C GLN A 190 -13.62 -1.30 14.93
N VAL A 191 -13.16 -2.43 14.41
CA VAL A 191 -13.49 -2.88 13.06
C VAL A 191 -14.82 -3.61 13.10
N ALA A 192 -15.81 -3.08 12.39
CA ALA A 192 -17.10 -3.74 12.23
C ALA A 192 -16.97 -4.99 11.32
N ARG A 193 -17.81 -6.00 11.55
CA ARG A 193 -17.75 -7.27 10.80
C ARG A 193 -17.93 -7.07 9.28
N ASP A 194 -18.77 -6.16 8.87
CA ASP A 194 -19.00 -5.75 7.48
C ASP A 194 -17.90 -4.84 6.93
N GLY A 195 -17.10 -4.21 7.80
CA GLY A 195 -15.97 -3.33 7.47
C GLY A 195 -14.66 -4.05 7.11
N VAL A 196 -14.57 -5.37 7.24
CA VAL A 196 -13.33 -6.16 7.07
C VAL A 196 -12.63 -5.90 5.73
N ALA A 197 -13.37 -6.00 4.62
CA ALA A 197 -12.80 -5.77 3.28
C ALA A 197 -12.35 -4.33 3.08
N ALA A 198 -13.03 -3.40 3.72
CA ALA A 198 -12.74 -1.99 3.68
C ALA A 198 -11.42 -1.66 4.37
N VAL A 199 -11.25 -2.16 5.59
CA VAL A 199 -10.01 -1.98 6.37
C VAL A 199 -8.82 -2.63 5.68
N ALA A 200 -8.97 -3.82 5.10
CA ALA A 200 -7.91 -4.49 4.36
C ALA A 200 -7.42 -3.67 3.16
N ARG A 201 -8.34 -3.10 2.39
CA ARG A 201 -8.00 -2.18 1.28
C ARG A 201 -7.36 -0.90 1.78
N TYR A 202 -7.93 -0.28 2.82
CA TYR A 202 -7.39 0.95 3.40
C TYR A 202 -5.92 0.82 3.81
N LEU A 203 -5.53 -0.28 4.44
CA LEU A 203 -4.16 -0.54 4.87
C LEU A 203 -3.15 -0.75 3.71
N THR A 204 -3.62 -0.96 2.50
CA THR A 204 -2.74 -1.44 1.41
C THR A 204 -2.76 -0.58 0.16
N THR A 205 -3.68 0.37 0.04
CA THR A 205 -3.88 1.13 -1.21
C THR A 205 -3.37 2.56 -1.15
N ASP A 206 -2.92 3.04 0.01
CA ASP A 206 -2.19 4.30 0.21
C ASP A 206 -2.52 5.40 -0.82
N GLY A 207 -3.65 6.06 -0.65
CA GLY A 207 -4.05 7.25 -1.43
C GLY A 207 -4.49 7.05 -2.88
N ILE A 208 -4.24 5.89 -3.52
CA ILE A 208 -4.75 5.63 -4.89
C ILE A 208 -6.24 5.29 -4.85
N ALA A 209 -6.70 4.63 -3.81
CA ALA A 209 -8.12 4.34 -3.58
C ALA A 209 -8.81 5.37 -2.66
N GLY A 210 -8.07 6.28 -2.06
CA GLY A 210 -8.60 7.31 -1.17
C GLY A 210 -9.70 8.12 -1.80
N ALA A 211 -9.55 8.53 -3.05
CA ALA A 211 -10.57 9.28 -3.78
C ALA A 211 -11.87 8.47 -4.03
N SER A 212 -11.79 7.14 -4.16
CA SER A 212 -12.98 6.30 -4.36
C SER A 212 -13.62 5.83 -3.05
N TYR A 213 -12.85 5.77 -1.97
CA TYR A 213 -13.31 5.29 -0.67
C TYR A 213 -13.93 6.39 0.19
N GLU A 214 -13.44 7.63 0.05
CA GLU A 214 -13.99 8.80 0.74
C GLU A 214 -15.40 9.17 0.30
N VAL A 215 -15.80 8.79 -0.92
CA VAL A 215 -17.18 8.98 -1.42
C VAL A 215 -18.20 8.12 -0.66
N ALA A 216 -17.76 7.03 -0.01
CA ALA A 216 -18.65 6.11 0.70
C ALA A 216 -18.76 6.35 2.22
N SER A 217 -17.96 7.27 2.79
CA SER A 217 -18.03 7.60 4.23
C SER A 217 -18.51 9.04 4.44
N PRO A 218 -19.62 9.25 5.21
CA PRO A 218 -20.20 10.58 5.43
C PRO A 218 -19.33 11.56 6.26
N SER A 219 -18.13 11.15 6.69
CA SER A 219 -17.18 11.98 7.44
C SER A 219 -15.89 12.25 6.65
N SER A 220 -16.00 12.40 5.34
CA SER A 220 -14.85 12.67 4.47
C SER A 220 -14.21 14.03 4.80
N LYS A 221 -13.16 14.01 5.61
CA LYS A 221 -12.14 15.06 5.52
C LYS A 221 -11.44 14.83 4.17
N ILE A 222 -11.41 15.86 3.34
CA ILE A 222 -10.53 15.89 2.15
C ILE A 222 -9.14 15.44 2.61
N PRO A 223 -8.46 14.49 1.93
CA PRO A 223 -7.13 14.08 2.34
C PRO A 223 -6.26 15.32 2.52
N ALA A 224 -5.77 15.56 3.72
CA ALA A 224 -5.02 16.77 4.04
C ALA A 224 -3.63 16.79 3.38
N GLY A 225 -3.28 15.75 2.58
CA GLY A 225 -1.98 15.61 1.96
C GLY A 225 -2.01 14.87 0.62
N ARG A 226 -0.98 15.14 -0.19
CA ARG A 226 -0.75 14.50 -1.49
C ARG A 226 -0.02 13.17 -1.29
N SER A 227 -0.51 12.10 -1.90
CA SER A 227 0.19 10.83 -2.01
C SER A 227 1.32 10.91 -3.04
N TYR A 228 2.20 9.88 -3.08
CA TYR A 228 3.24 9.78 -4.11
C TYR A 228 2.67 9.84 -5.53
N ALA A 229 1.53 9.18 -5.77
CA ALA A 229 0.85 9.23 -7.06
C ALA A 229 0.43 10.67 -7.42
N GLN A 230 -0.07 11.42 -6.44
CA GLN A 230 -0.45 12.83 -6.63
C GLN A 230 0.77 13.71 -6.87
N LEU A 231 1.87 13.50 -6.16
CA LEU A 231 3.13 14.23 -6.40
C LEU A 231 3.66 14.01 -7.82
N LEU A 232 3.65 12.77 -8.31
CA LEU A 232 4.03 12.46 -9.69
C LEU A 232 3.10 13.13 -10.71
N TRP A 233 1.80 13.13 -10.44
CA TRP A 233 0.81 13.75 -11.31
C TRP A 233 0.95 15.26 -11.36
N ASP A 234 1.11 15.92 -10.22
CA ASP A 234 1.31 17.37 -10.13
C ASP A 234 2.60 17.77 -10.84
N TYR A 235 3.69 17.01 -10.65
CA TYR A 235 4.92 17.22 -11.40
C TYR A 235 4.70 17.11 -12.92
N ALA A 236 3.97 16.10 -13.38
CA ALA A 236 3.68 15.94 -14.81
C ALA A 236 2.91 17.14 -15.38
N ARG A 237 1.96 17.64 -14.61
CA ARG A 237 1.05 18.71 -15.02
C ARG A 237 1.72 20.09 -14.97
N TYR A 238 2.47 20.37 -13.91
CA TYR A 238 2.97 21.72 -13.62
C TYR A 238 4.48 21.87 -13.84
N ARG A 239 5.21 20.76 -14.03
CA ARG A 239 6.68 20.73 -14.17
C ARG A 239 7.41 21.49 -13.06
N SER A 240 6.84 21.50 -11.88
CA SER A 240 7.37 22.17 -10.70
C SER A 240 8.64 21.48 -10.21
N SER A 241 9.72 22.24 -10.03
CA SER A 241 10.95 21.75 -9.40
C SER A 241 10.73 21.35 -7.94
N VAL A 242 9.78 21.97 -7.26
CA VAL A 242 9.40 21.62 -5.89
C VAL A 242 8.77 20.23 -5.86
N ASP A 243 7.84 19.92 -6.78
CA ASP A 243 7.22 18.60 -6.84
C ASP A 243 8.24 17.53 -7.24
N ALA A 244 9.18 17.84 -8.14
CA ALA A 244 10.29 16.93 -8.45
C ALA A 244 11.14 16.64 -7.21
N ALA A 245 11.52 17.68 -6.44
CA ALA A 245 12.28 17.52 -5.20
C ALA A 245 11.56 16.64 -4.18
N LEU A 246 10.24 16.84 -3.99
CA LEU A 246 9.43 16.00 -3.10
C LEU A 246 9.36 14.53 -3.58
N VAL A 247 9.24 14.30 -4.90
CA VAL A 247 9.29 12.94 -5.46
C VAL A 247 10.65 12.26 -5.17
N TYR A 248 11.76 12.97 -5.34
CA TYR A 248 13.09 12.43 -5.04
C TYR A 248 13.31 12.20 -3.55
N GLU A 249 12.89 13.12 -2.69
CA GLU A 249 12.97 12.96 -1.24
C GLU A 249 12.18 11.75 -0.77
N TYR A 250 10.94 11.60 -1.23
CA TYR A 250 10.10 10.44 -0.96
C TYR A 250 10.77 9.14 -1.40
N ALA A 251 11.28 9.11 -2.63
CA ALA A 251 11.92 7.94 -3.20
C ALA A 251 13.18 7.53 -2.44
N ALA A 252 14.00 8.50 -2.02
CA ALA A 252 15.20 8.25 -1.25
C ALA A 252 14.91 7.79 0.19
N ALA A 253 13.98 8.47 0.87
CA ALA A 253 13.64 8.19 2.27
C ALA A 253 12.98 6.83 2.47
N LEU A 254 12.24 6.34 1.47
CA LEU A 254 11.48 5.10 1.56
C LEU A 254 12.15 3.91 0.85
N HIS A 255 13.35 4.11 0.33
CA HIS A 255 14.13 3.01 -0.25
C HIS A 255 14.46 1.95 0.81
N GLY A 256 14.05 0.71 0.56
CA GLY A 256 14.26 -0.40 1.50
C GLY A 256 13.33 -0.40 2.73
N VAL A 257 12.45 0.57 2.87
CA VAL A 257 11.49 0.61 3.99
C VAL A 257 10.34 -0.35 3.72
N HIS A 258 9.99 -1.18 4.72
CA HIS A 258 8.83 -2.05 4.61
C HIS A 258 7.53 -1.27 4.74
N HIS A 259 6.69 -1.35 3.71
CA HIS A 259 5.34 -0.77 3.76
C HIS A 259 4.46 -1.46 4.80
N LEU A 260 4.50 -2.80 4.83
CA LEU A 260 3.65 -3.61 5.68
C LEU A 260 4.48 -4.60 6.50
N THR A 261 4.16 -4.69 7.80
CA THR A 261 4.76 -5.64 8.73
C THR A 261 3.67 -6.46 9.41
N VAL A 262 3.82 -7.77 9.42
CA VAL A 262 2.91 -8.70 10.09
C VAL A 262 3.65 -9.34 11.26
N SER A 263 3.02 -9.38 12.44
CA SER A 263 3.61 -10.00 13.62
C SER A 263 3.86 -11.51 13.40
N PRO A 264 4.93 -12.10 14.00
CA PRO A 264 5.26 -13.51 13.78
C PRO A 264 4.13 -14.49 14.13
N ARG A 265 3.34 -14.18 15.17
CA ARG A 265 2.21 -15.02 15.58
C ARG A 265 1.11 -15.04 14.51
N LEU A 266 0.76 -13.88 13.92
CA LEU A 266 -0.22 -13.81 12.85
C LEU A 266 0.25 -14.55 11.59
N ARG A 267 1.55 -14.47 11.27
CA ARG A 267 2.12 -15.23 10.13
C ARG A 267 1.96 -16.74 10.29
N ARG A 268 2.00 -17.25 11.53
CA ARG A 268 1.81 -18.68 11.80
C ARG A 268 0.35 -19.11 11.83
N LEU A 269 -0.55 -18.18 12.23
CA LEU A 269 -1.99 -18.47 12.33
C LEU A 269 -2.72 -18.33 11.00
N TYR A 270 -2.27 -17.40 10.18
CA TYR A 270 -2.90 -17.06 8.90
C TYR A 270 -1.82 -17.04 7.82
N ASP A 271 -2.13 -17.55 6.65
CA ASP A 271 -1.16 -17.68 5.55
C ASP A 271 -0.78 -16.32 4.93
N PHE A 272 0.14 -15.63 5.61
CA PHE A 272 0.77 -14.41 5.09
C PHE A 272 2.05 -14.78 4.32
N THR A 273 1.90 -15.09 3.05
CA THR A 273 3.02 -15.33 2.13
C THR A 273 3.65 -14.02 1.62
N ASP A 274 4.84 -14.11 1.02
CA ASP A 274 5.41 -12.96 0.32
C ASP A 274 4.52 -12.62 -0.90
N PRO A 275 3.94 -11.41 -0.97
CA PRO A 275 3.09 -11.03 -2.10
C PRO A 275 3.83 -10.91 -3.43
N ALA A 276 5.17 -10.91 -3.42
CA ALA A 276 6.00 -10.99 -4.62
C ALA A 276 6.19 -12.44 -5.10
N SER A 277 5.93 -13.45 -4.25
CA SER A 277 5.88 -14.84 -4.70
C SER A 277 4.68 -15.06 -5.63
N GLY A 278 4.78 -15.99 -6.56
CA GLY A 278 3.68 -16.32 -7.49
C GLY A 278 3.46 -15.31 -8.65
N TRP A 279 4.41 -14.39 -8.90
CA TRP A 279 4.35 -13.57 -10.12
C TRP A 279 4.61 -14.39 -11.41
N SER A 280 4.96 -15.66 -11.26
CA SER A 280 5.32 -16.59 -12.32
C SER A 280 4.24 -17.62 -12.65
N GLU A 281 3.21 -17.77 -11.82
CA GLU A 281 2.17 -18.77 -12.04
C GLU A 281 1.11 -18.22 -13.00
N ILE A 282 1.05 -18.80 -14.18
CA ILE A 282 0.06 -18.51 -15.24
C ILE A 282 -0.59 -19.85 -15.56
N ALA A 283 -1.92 -19.92 -15.46
CA ALA A 283 -2.67 -21.03 -16.02
C ALA A 283 -2.69 -20.90 -17.55
N ASP A 284 -2.36 -21.96 -18.27
CA ASP A 284 -2.27 -21.96 -19.75
C ASP A 284 -3.62 -21.61 -20.41
N GLU A 285 -4.72 -21.93 -19.76
CA GLU A 285 -6.10 -21.66 -20.22
C GLU A 285 -6.44 -20.16 -20.31
N ASP A 286 -5.68 -19.30 -19.64
CA ASP A 286 -5.88 -17.85 -19.64
C ASP A 286 -5.04 -17.11 -20.69
N VAL A 287 -4.24 -17.82 -21.49
CA VAL A 287 -3.36 -17.21 -22.49
C VAL A 287 -4.15 -16.78 -23.72
N ILE A 288 -4.07 -15.49 -24.06
CA ILE A 288 -4.67 -14.91 -25.28
C ILE A 288 -3.63 -14.85 -26.40
N ALA A 289 -2.41 -14.37 -26.08
CA ALA A 289 -1.34 -14.20 -27.05
C ALA A 289 0.03 -14.32 -26.39
N LEU A 290 1.02 -14.73 -27.18
CA LEU A 290 2.43 -14.72 -26.83
C LEU A 290 3.15 -13.75 -27.77
N LEU A 291 3.82 -12.77 -27.20
CA LEU A 291 4.62 -11.78 -27.91
C LEU A 291 6.10 -12.08 -27.67
N ASP A 292 6.87 -12.16 -28.73
CA ASP A 292 8.33 -12.22 -28.60
C ASP A 292 8.94 -10.87 -28.16
N SER A 293 10.25 -10.83 -27.95
CA SER A 293 10.93 -9.63 -27.49
C SER A 293 10.87 -8.47 -28.48
N GLU A 294 10.90 -8.75 -29.79
CA GLU A 294 10.84 -7.72 -30.83
C GLU A 294 9.45 -7.10 -30.93
N GLN A 295 8.43 -7.94 -30.95
CA GLN A 295 7.03 -7.50 -30.93
C GLN A 295 6.73 -6.65 -29.69
N TRP A 296 7.21 -7.09 -28.53
CA TRP A 296 7.02 -6.34 -27.29
C TRP A 296 7.71 -4.97 -27.32
N LEU A 297 8.97 -4.90 -27.78
CA LEU A 297 9.70 -3.63 -27.91
C LEU A 297 9.03 -2.70 -28.93
N SER A 298 8.51 -3.22 -30.02
CA SER A 298 7.77 -2.43 -31.02
C SER A 298 6.52 -1.79 -30.38
N ILE A 299 5.73 -2.56 -29.63
CA ILE A 299 4.53 -2.08 -28.93
C ILE A 299 4.89 -0.99 -27.90
N LEU A 300 5.96 -1.21 -27.12
CA LEU A 300 6.42 -0.22 -26.14
C LEU A 300 6.88 1.09 -26.79
N ASN A 301 7.61 1.00 -27.90
CA ASN A 301 8.12 2.16 -28.63
C ASN A 301 6.98 2.95 -29.29
N ALA A 302 5.93 2.27 -29.74
CA ALA A 302 4.73 2.88 -30.27
C ALA A 302 3.84 3.49 -29.15
N GLY A 303 4.07 3.13 -27.88
CA GLY A 303 3.23 3.54 -26.75
C GLY A 303 1.86 2.84 -26.70
N GLU A 304 1.73 1.70 -27.38
CA GLU A 304 0.47 0.96 -27.58
C GLU A 304 0.23 -0.14 -26.57
N ASP A 305 1.14 -0.31 -25.58
CA ASP A 305 1.08 -1.35 -24.55
C ASP A 305 -0.25 -1.38 -23.77
N ARG A 306 -0.91 -0.25 -23.64
CA ARG A 306 -2.23 -0.17 -23.02
C ARG A 306 -3.36 -0.43 -23.99
N ASN A 307 -3.31 0.18 -25.18
CA ASN A 307 -4.36 0.02 -26.19
C ASN A 307 -4.52 -1.46 -26.55
N LEU A 308 -3.40 -2.19 -26.68
CA LEU A 308 -3.40 -3.61 -26.95
C LEU A 308 -4.12 -4.42 -25.85
N LEU A 309 -4.00 -4.06 -24.56
CA LEU A 309 -4.75 -4.73 -23.49
C LEU A 309 -6.25 -4.43 -23.56
N ASP A 310 -6.62 -3.21 -23.91
CA ASP A 310 -8.01 -2.81 -24.10
C ASP A 310 -8.62 -3.55 -25.30
N ASP A 311 -7.90 -3.67 -26.39
CA ASP A 311 -8.32 -4.44 -27.60
C ASP A 311 -8.55 -5.91 -27.27
N PHE A 312 -7.65 -6.54 -26.51
CA PHE A 312 -7.81 -7.95 -26.09
C PHE A 312 -8.94 -8.17 -25.08
N ALA A 313 -9.32 -7.15 -24.30
CA ALA A 313 -10.44 -7.25 -23.38
C ALA A 313 -11.79 -7.41 -24.09
N TRP A 314 -11.91 -6.94 -25.35
CA TRP A 314 -13.13 -7.04 -26.18
C TRP A 314 -13.22 -8.33 -27.00
N LEU A 315 -12.14 -9.08 -27.14
CA LEU A 315 -12.15 -10.39 -27.81
C LEU A 315 -12.84 -11.41 -26.90
N ARG A 316 -14.14 -11.58 -27.09
CA ARG A 316 -14.98 -12.59 -26.40
C ARG A 316 -14.93 -13.93 -27.11
#